data_a25fa5f6aa8d8f1d72ab278c93da2a92
#
_entry.id   a25fa5f6aa8d8f1d72ab278c93da2a92
#
_cell.length_a   1.000
_cell.length_b   1.000
_cell.length_c   1.000
_cell.angle_alpha   90.00
_cell.angle_beta   90.00
_cell.angle_gamma   90.00
#
_symmetry.space_group_name_H-M   'P 1'
#
loop_
_entity.id
_entity.type
_entity.pdbx_description
1 polymer ?
#
loop_
_entity_poly.entity_id
_entity_poly.type
_entity_poly.pdbx_seq_one_letter_code
_entity_poly.pdbx_strand_id
1 'polypeptide(L)'
;MNRCLVRNPMRTRSWLNGSLQACLGTNSPTAACRQKHSLQAPVARPSDVEYCRLLVQKNDYDNYLVSLFSPKHTREAVWGIRAMNVELVRAGETTTNDMAARMRYSYWRDTVNSLYTSSPVQTPISRVVHDAVQRFGISRTWLRRLVSERQNALEQKTFATSADVESYGERAYACLVHPHLEALGVRDMHADNAARAIGVAMAVMAFIRSLPLLLAQGRCDLPRDLVAKHKVDLEDLFDHPRLTPELQDAVYDFATKGYTRLCGVAEIYLPSSPSTALPALLAAVPVQEWLERLERANFDPFDKILQRRSLRVLWRLWAASRRGTWLQKSNYH
;
A
#
# COMPACT_ATOMS: atom_id res chain seq x y z
N MET A 1 28.09 -20.84 18.21
CA MET A 1 28.90 -19.68 18.59
C MET A 1 28.16 -18.40 18.21
N ASN A 2 27.59 -17.85 19.22
CA ASN A 2 27.12 -16.50 19.53
C ASN A 2 27.71 -15.32 18.78
N ARG A 3 26.81 -14.41 18.43
CA ARG A 3 26.88 -12.92 18.46
C ARG A 3 26.23 -12.36 17.19
N CYS A 4 25.37 -11.39 17.16
CA CYS A 4 24.90 -10.39 18.13
C CYS A 4 23.59 -9.82 17.59
N LEU A 5 22.54 -9.93 18.36
CA LEU A 5 21.35 -9.08 18.20
C LEU A 5 21.60 -7.78 18.99
N VAL A 6 21.91 -6.71 18.31
CA VAL A 6 21.90 -5.36 18.91
C VAL A 6 20.46 -4.87 18.91
N ARG A 7 19.81 -5.00 20.05
CA ARG A 7 18.59 -4.28 20.39
C ARG A 7 18.95 -2.81 20.64
N ASN A 8 18.40 -1.92 19.83
CA ASN A 8 18.39 -0.50 20.13
C ASN A 8 17.01 -0.14 20.67
N PRO A 9 16.86 0.27 21.93
CA PRO A 9 15.58 0.67 22.48
C PRO A 9 15.28 2.10 22.03
N MET A 10 14.30 2.27 21.14
CA MET A 10 13.74 3.59 20.87
C MET A 10 12.98 4.07 22.09
N ARG A 11 13.50 5.13 22.73
CA ARG A 11 12.83 5.92 23.74
C ARG A 11 11.52 6.46 23.18
N THR A 12 10.43 5.95 23.69
CA THR A 12 9.11 6.57 23.58
C THR A 12 9.09 7.85 24.38
N ARG A 13 9.16 8.99 23.72
CA ARG A 13 8.80 10.28 24.35
C ARG A 13 7.28 10.41 24.31
N SER A 14 6.68 10.33 25.49
CA SER A 14 5.29 10.62 25.75
C SER A 14 4.98 12.09 25.43
N TRP A 15 4.00 12.29 24.56
CA TRP A 15 3.38 13.60 24.31
C TRP A 15 1.98 13.62 24.93
N LEU A 16 1.94 13.59 26.25
CA LEU A 16 0.75 13.93 27.03
C LEU A 16 1.23 14.51 28.36
N ASN A 17 1.37 15.82 28.43
CA ASN A 17 1.18 16.65 29.63
C ASN A 17 1.40 18.11 29.23
N GLY A 18 0.33 18.82 29.18
CA GLY A 18 0.25 20.29 29.07
C GLY A 18 -1.00 20.74 29.78
N SER A 19 -0.86 20.79 31.12
CA SER A 19 -1.56 21.57 32.15
C SER A 19 -2.75 22.43 31.71
N LEU A 20 -3.90 22.08 32.28
CA LEU A 20 -5.00 22.98 32.64
C LEU A 20 -4.51 23.96 33.71
N GLN A 21 -4.49 25.24 33.39
CA GLN A 21 -4.47 26.31 34.40
C GLN A 21 -5.62 27.27 34.13
N ALA A 22 -6.55 27.25 35.06
CA ALA A 22 -7.69 28.15 35.14
C ALA A 22 -7.22 29.58 35.42
N CYS A 23 -7.71 30.54 34.63
CA CYS A 23 -7.73 31.95 35.02
C CYS A 23 -9.18 32.42 35.07
N LEU A 24 -9.69 32.59 36.27
CA LEU A 24 -10.86 33.40 36.60
C LEU A 24 -10.43 34.87 36.57
N GLY A 25 -11.15 35.72 35.83
CA GLY A 25 -10.89 37.18 35.84
C GLY A 25 -11.93 37.96 35.04
N THR A 26 -13.00 38.37 35.73
CA THR A 26 -13.82 39.60 35.67
C THR A 26 -14.17 40.29 34.35
N ASN A 27 -15.46 40.57 34.25
CA ASN A 27 -16.26 41.30 33.28
C ASN A 27 -15.75 42.68 32.82
N SER A 28 -15.89 42.95 31.52
CA SER A 28 -16.42 44.22 30.96
C SER A 28 -16.87 44.04 29.52
N PRO A 29 -18.02 44.61 29.08
CA PRO A 29 -18.53 44.42 27.72
C PRO A 29 -18.06 45.56 26.82
N THR A 30 -17.20 45.28 25.86
CA THR A 30 -16.89 46.21 24.78
C THR A 30 -16.89 45.47 23.45
N ALA A 31 -17.79 45.96 22.57
CA ALA A 31 -17.85 45.87 21.12
C ALA A 31 -17.34 44.59 20.48
N ALA A 32 -18.26 43.69 20.19
CA ALA A 32 -18.05 42.51 19.32
C ALA A 32 -17.73 42.92 17.89
N CYS A 33 -16.46 43.05 17.58
CA CYS A 33 -15.98 42.92 16.20
C CYS A 33 -16.06 41.44 15.87
N ARG A 34 -17.18 41.03 15.26
CA ARG A 34 -17.33 39.69 14.62
C ARG A 34 -16.36 39.61 13.45
N GLN A 35 -15.09 39.34 13.71
CA GLN A 35 -14.24 38.75 12.71
C GLN A 35 -14.85 37.41 12.35
N LYS A 36 -15.53 37.36 11.22
CA LYS A 36 -15.82 36.12 10.50
C LYS A 36 -14.45 35.51 10.13
N HIS A 37 -13.87 34.72 11.04
CA HIS A 37 -12.86 33.76 10.62
C HIS A 37 -13.56 32.84 9.62
N SER A 38 -13.37 33.11 8.34
CA SER A 38 -13.56 32.11 7.32
C SER A 38 -12.61 30.97 7.74
N LEU A 39 -13.16 29.89 8.24
CA LEU A 39 -12.45 28.63 8.46
C LEU A 39 -12.03 28.14 7.07
N GLN A 40 -10.93 28.69 6.56
CA GLN A 40 -10.28 28.11 5.40
C GLN A 40 -9.87 26.69 5.80
N ALA A 41 -10.29 25.71 5.01
CA ALA A 41 -9.87 24.33 5.18
C ALA A 41 -8.33 24.32 5.31
N PRO A 42 -7.78 23.57 6.25
CA PRO A 42 -6.36 23.57 6.51
C PRO A 42 -5.60 23.02 5.30
N VAL A 43 -4.87 23.90 4.67
CA VAL A 43 -3.97 23.57 3.54
C VAL A 43 -2.81 22.72 4.06
N ALA A 44 -2.42 21.69 3.31
CA ALA A 44 -1.24 20.88 3.61
C ALA A 44 0.01 21.77 3.70
N ARG A 45 0.81 21.60 4.76
CA ARG A 45 2.06 22.31 4.93
C ARG A 45 3.20 21.60 4.21
N PRO A 46 4.26 22.29 3.77
CA PRO A 46 5.44 21.63 3.20
C PRO A 46 6.02 20.53 4.10
N SER A 47 6.00 20.73 5.42
CA SER A 47 6.44 19.73 6.41
C SER A 47 5.56 18.48 6.44
N ASP A 48 4.25 18.59 6.16
CA ASP A 48 3.33 17.47 6.12
C ASP A 48 3.57 16.61 4.87
N VAL A 49 3.82 17.27 3.73
CA VAL A 49 4.19 16.61 2.47
C VAL A 49 5.51 15.87 2.63
N GLU A 50 6.51 16.51 3.24
CA GLU A 50 7.82 15.91 3.48
C GLU A 50 7.71 14.70 4.42
N TYR A 51 6.88 14.78 5.47
CA TYR A 51 6.57 13.65 6.33
C TYR A 51 6.00 12.47 5.55
N CYS A 52 4.98 12.70 4.70
CA CYS A 52 4.39 11.67 3.85
C CYS A 52 5.42 11.06 2.89
N ARG A 53 6.22 11.92 2.24
CA ARG A 53 7.29 11.50 1.32
C ARG A 53 8.29 10.57 2.00
N LEU A 54 8.81 10.95 3.16
CA LEU A 54 9.79 10.17 3.92
C LEU A 54 9.18 8.86 4.44
N LEU A 55 7.92 8.88 4.88
CA LEU A 55 7.22 7.70 5.35
C LEU A 55 7.07 6.66 4.22
N VAL A 56 6.69 7.10 3.02
CA VAL A 56 6.57 6.22 1.83
C VAL A 56 7.95 5.75 1.38
N GLN A 57 8.94 6.63 1.31
CA GLN A 57 10.32 6.29 0.94
C GLN A 57 10.92 5.21 1.85
N LYS A 58 10.61 5.25 3.14
CA LYS A 58 11.12 4.28 4.13
C LYS A 58 10.41 2.92 4.04
N ASN A 59 9.08 2.91 3.85
CA ASN A 59 8.24 1.72 4.06
C ASN A 59 7.61 1.16 2.77
N ASP A 60 7.54 1.95 1.70
CA ASP A 60 6.99 1.56 0.38
C ASP A 60 7.90 2.10 -0.74
N TYR A 61 9.19 1.72 -0.68
CA TYR A 61 10.25 2.30 -1.52
C TYR A 61 9.99 2.13 -3.01
N ASP A 62 9.52 0.97 -3.45
CA ASP A 62 9.28 0.71 -4.86
C ASP A 62 8.20 1.65 -5.42
N ASN A 63 7.12 1.86 -4.69
CA ASN A 63 6.07 2.80 -5.07
C ASN A 63 6.47 4.27 -4.86
N TYR A 64 7.42 4.56 -3.95
CA TYR A 64 8.07 5.86 -3.92
C TYR A 64 8.78 6.13 -5.24
N LEU A 65 9.55 5.17 -5.77
CA LEU A 65 10.20 5.30 -7.08
C LEU A 65 9.19 5.51 -8.21
N VAL A 66 8.10 4.74 -8.22
CA VAL A 66 6.98 4.91 -9.18
C VAL A 66 6.45 6.33 -9.15
N SER A 67 6.23 6.91 -7.97
CA SER A 67 5.70 8.26 -7.81
C SER A 67 6.57 9.34 -8.44
N LEU A 68 7.88 9.12 -8.56
CA LEU A 68 8.81 10.08 -9.17
C LEU A 68 8.58 10.25 -10.68
N PHE A 69 7.91 9.30 -11.33
CA PHE A 69 7.53 9.36 -12.74
C PHE A 69 6.18 10.05 -12.97
N SER A 70 5.48 10.41 -11.92
CA SER A 70 4.27 11.22 -11.99
C SER A 70 4.60 12.70 -12.17
N PRO A 71 3.68 13.49 -12.76
CA PRO A 71 3.79 14.95 -12.80
C PRO A 71 3.99 15.53 -11.39
N LYS A 72 4.79 16.59 -11.27
CA LYS A 72 5.14 17.17 -9.95
C LYS A 72 3.91 17.50 -9.10
N HIS A 73 2.86 18.05 -9.72
CA HIS A 73 1.65 18.49 -9.04
C HIS A 73 0.80 17.34 -8.46
N THR A 74 0.98 16.09 -8.93
CA THR A 74 0.23 14.91 -8.44
C THR A 74 1.01 14.09 -7.41
N ARG A 75 2.36 14.26 -7.31
CA ARG A 75 3.21 13.45 -6.43
C ARG A 75 2.81 13.54 -4.97
N GLU A 76 2.46 14.73 -4.50
CA GLU A 76 2.07 14.97 -3.11
C GLU A 76 0.81 14.17 -2.74
N ALA A 77 -0.18 14.14 -3.65
CA ALA A 77 -1.38 13.34 -3.48
C ALA A 77 -1.05 11.83 -3.38
N VAL A 78 -0.17 11.34 -4.26
CA VAL A 78 0.27 9.95 -4.25
C VAL A 78 0.99 9.61 -2.93
N TRP A 79 1.90 10.48 -2.45
CA TRP A 79 2.57 10.27 -1.17
C TRP A 79 1.60 10.27 0.00
N GLY A 80 0.62 11.17 0.04
CA GLY A 80 -0.40 11.20 1.08
C GLY A 80 -1.21 9.90 1.15
N ILE A 81 -1.73 9.43 0.01
CA ILE A 81 -2.51 8.20 -0.08
C ILE A 81 -1.68 6.97 0.29
N ARG A 82 -0.43 6.89 -0.19
CA ARG A 82 0.49 5.81 0.15
C ARG A 82 0.92 5.84 1.61
N ALA A 83 1.14 7.03 2.18
CA ALA A 83 1.42 7.20 3.60
C ALA A 83 0.24 6.71 4.47
N MET A 84 -1.00 7.00 4.06
CA MET A 84 -2.19 6.45 4.70
C MET A 84 -2.20 4.92 4.66
N ASN A 85 -1.88 4.31 3.52
CA ASN A 85 -1.78 2.85 3.42
C ASN A 85 -0.70 2.27 4.34
N VAL A 86 0.46 2.92 4.45
CA VAL A 86 1.53 2.48 5.38
C VAL A 86 1.01 2.44 6.83
N GLU A 87 0.27 3.46 7.25
CA GLU A 87 -0.31 3.48 8.61
C GLU A 87 -1.42 2.45 8.80
N LEU A 88 -2.22 2.17 7.76
CA LEU A 88 -3.23 1.12 7.80
C LEU A 88 -2.61 -0.29 7.92
N VAL A 89 -1.53 -0.56 7.20
CA VAL A 89 -0.79 -1.83 7.33
C VAL A 89 -0.21 -1.97 8.74
N ARG A 90 0.43 -0.92 9.24
CA ARG A 90 0.97 -0.89 10.61
C ARG A 90 -0.11 -1.07 11.69
N ALA A 91 -1.31 -0.57 11.45
CA ALA A 91 -2.42 -0.77 12.39
C ALA A 91 -2.74 -2.25 12.63
N GLY A 92 -2.57 -3.09 11.59
CA GLY A 92 -2.74 -4.53 11.71
C GLY A 92 -1.54 -5.29 12.26
N GLU A 93 -0.31 -4.84 11.94
CA GLU A 93 0.92 -5.58 12.26
C GLU A 93 1.44 -5.34 13.69
N THR A 94 1.30 -4.12 14.21
CA THR A 94 1.94 -3.69 15.47
C THR A 94 1.14 -3.98 16.72
N THR A 95 -0.06 -4.52 16.60
CA THR A 95 -0.93 -4.79 17.74
C THR A 95 -1.10 -6.28 17.97
N THR A 96 -0.64 -6.75 19.14
CA THR A 96 -0.96 -8.08 19.66
C THR A 96 -2.41 -8.18 20.18
N ASN A 97 -3.12 -7.05 20.23
CA ASN A 97 -4.49 -6.94 20.72
C ASN A 97 -5.43 -6.54 19.58
N ASP A 98 -6.29 -7.47 19.16
CA ASP A 98 -7.30 -7.26 18.09
C ASP A 98 -8.20 -6.02 18.35
N MET A 99 -8.52 -5.71 19.62
CA MET A 99 -9.32 -4.53 19.97
C MET A 99 -8.59 -3.24 19.60
N ALA A 100 -7.29 -3.14 19.91
CA ALA A 100 -6.50 -1.94 19.60
C ALA A 100 -6.36 -1.76 18.07
N ALA A 101 -6.22 -2.85 17.32
CA ALA A 101 -6.23 -2.81 15.86
C ALA A 101 -7.58 -2.31 15.31
N ARG A 102 -8.71 -2.82 15.82
CA ARG A 102 -10.06 -2.36 15.45
C ARG A 102 -10.28 -0.88 15.74
N MET A 103 -9.80 -0.39 16.90
CA MET A 103 -9.87 1.04 17.25
C MET A 103 -9.09 1.90 16.26
N ARG A 104 -7.90 1.47 15.82
CA ARG A 104 -7.10 2.19 14.81
C ARG A 104 -7.81 2.23 13.46
N TYR A 105 -8.44 1.13 13.02
CA TYR A 105 -9.22 1.13 11.78
C TYR A 105 -10.48 2.00 11.90
N SER A 106 -11.15 2.03 13.05
CA SER A 106 -12.25 2.96 13.30
C SER A 106 -11.80 4.42 13.19
N TYR A 107 -10.67 4.77 13.82
CA TYR A 107 -10.06 6.09 13.69
C TYR A 107 -9.80 6.46 12.21
N TRP A 108 -9.22 5.55 11.42
CA TRP A 108 -8.96 5.82 10.00
C TRP A 108 -10.24 5.94 9.17
N ARG A 109 -11.29 5.18 9.50
CA ARG A 109 -12.60 5.30 8.85
C ARG A 109 -13.22 6.68 9.11
N ASP A 110 -13.16 7.16 10.36
CA ASP A 110 -13.67 8.47 10.72
C ASP A 110 -12.80 9.59 10.12
N THR A 111 -11.48 9.39 10.09
CA THR A 111 -10.55 10.29 9.38
C THR A 111 -10.91 10.40 7.92
N VAL A 112 -11.08 9.27 7.19
CA VAL A 112 -11.48 9.30 5.78
C VAL A 112 -12.82 10.02 5.57
N ASN A 113 -13.80 9.83 6.46
CA ASN A 113 -15.06 10.56 6.37
C ASN A 113 -14.85 12.06 6.53
N SER A 114 -13.98 12.49 7.43
CA SER A 114 -13.68 13.90 7.69
C SER A 114 -12.96 14.60 6.52
N LEU A 115 -12.21 13.85 5.68
CA LEU A 115 -11.50 14.42 4.51
C LEU A 115 -12.43 15.10 3.50
N TYR A 116 -13.72 14.78 3.52
CA TYR A 116 -14.74 15.32 2.62
C TYR A 116 -15.62 16.39 3.30
N THR A 117 -15.22 16.85 4.47
CA THR A 117 -15.89 17.93 5.22
C THR A 117 -15.01 19.17 5.27
N SER A 118 -15.55 20.27 5.79
CA SER A 118 -14.80 21.52 6.02
C SER A 118 -13.82 21.46 7.20
N SER A 119 -13.88 20.40 8.02
CA SER A 119 -13.07 20.26 9.24
C SER A 119 -12.42 18.88 9.31
N PRO A 120 -11.42 18.59 8.45
CA PRO A 120 -10.73 17.32 8.48
C PRO A 120 -9.89 17.15 9.75
N VAL A 121 -9.64 15.90 10.13
CA VAL A 121 -8.70 15.57 11.23
C VAL A 121 -7.32 16.15 10.94
N GLN A 122 -6.69 16.75 11.97
CA GLN A 122 -5.48 17.57 11.84
C GLN A 122 -4.19 16.77 12.03
N THR A 123 -3.97 15.72 11.21
CA THR A 123 -2.66 15.01 11.14
C THR A 123 -1.91 15.33 9.84
N PRO A 124 -0.59 15.17 9.77
CA PRO A 124 0.15 15.41 8.54
C PRO A 124 -0.44 14.66 7.34
N ILE A 125 -0.75 13.37 7.48
CA ILE A 125 -1.30 12.54 6.40
C ILE A 125 -2.69 13.04 6.01
N SER A 126 -3.58 13.29 6.99
CA SER A 126 -4.96 13.72 6.68
C SER A 126 -5.00 15.08 5.98
N ARG A 127 -4.11 16.02 6.34
CA ARG A 127 -4.02 17.31 5.63
C ARG A 127 -3.59 17.13 4.18
N VAL A 128 -2.57 16.30 3.91
CA VAL A 128 -2.10 16.03 2.54
C VAL A 128 -3.17 15.30 1.71
N VAL A 129 -3.86 14.31 2.30
CA VAL A 129 -4.93 13.58 1.59
C VAL A 129 -6.16 14.48 1.40
N HIS A 130 -6.51 15.34 2.37
CA HIS A 130 -7.58 16.31 2.21
C HIS A 130 -7.29 17.29 1.06
N ASP A 131 -6.09 17.85 0.99
CA ASP A 131 -5.66 18.70 -0.13
C ASP A 131 -5.76 17.95 -1.47
N ALA A 132 -5.35 16.68 -1.51
CA ALA A 132 -5.49 15.83 -2.70
C ALA A 132 -6.97 15.65 -3.11
N VAL A 133 -7.86 15.41 -2.14
CA VAL A 133 -9.31 15.30 -2.37
C VAL A 133 -9.87 16.58 -2.95
N GLN A 134 -9.49 17.74 -2.41
CA GLN A 134 -9.98 19.05 -2.87
C GLN A 134 -9.44 19.41 -4.26
N ARG A 135 -8.16 19.16 -4.53
CA ARG A 135 -7.51 19.54 -5.79
C ARG A 135 -7.85 18.61 -6.96
N PHE A 136 -7.97 17.31 -6.71
CA PHE A 136 -8.10 16.31 -7.77
C PHE A 136 -9.46 15.59 -7.77
N GLY A 137 -10.31 15.84 -6.79
CA GLY A 137 -11.60 15.17 -6.70
C GLY A 137 -11.48 13.67 -6.43
N ILE A 138 -10.50 13.26 -5.57
CA ILE A 138 -10.31 11.86 -5.21
C ILE A 138 -11.59 11.28 -4.61
N SER A 139 -12.05 10.17 -5.14
CA SER A 139 -13.32 9.55 -4.75
C SER A 139 -13.23 8.92 -3.35
N ARG A 140 -14.22 9.25 -2.50
CA ARG A 140 -14.34 8.69 -1.14
C ARG A 140 -14.36 7.16 -1.14
N THR A 141 -14.97 6.58 -2.15
CA THR A 141 -15.14 5.12 -2.29
C THR A 141 -13.81 4.38 -2.20
N TRP A 142 -12.76 4.87 -2.86
CA TRP A 142 -11.45 4.21 -2.85
C TRP A 142 -10.80 4.23 -1.47
N LEU A 143 -10.82 5.38 -0.80
CA LEU A 143 -10.21 5.54 0.51
C LEU A 143 -10.97 4.75 1.59
N ARG A 144 -12.31 4.76 1.55
CA ARG A 144 -13.13 3.94 2.47
C ARG A 144 -12.92 2.45 2.24
N ARG A 145 -12.90 2.02 0.97
CA ARG A 145 -12.67 0.63 0.62
C ARG A 145 -11.30 0.16 1.08
N LEU A 146 -10.26 0.97 0.91
CA LEU A 146 -8.92 0.65 1.39
C LEU A 146 -8.92 0.36 2.90
N VAL A 147 -9.55 1.20 3.72
CA VAL A 147 -9.67 0.98 5.18
C VAL A 147 -10.45 -0.29 5.49
N SER A 148 -11.61 -0.48 4.85
CA SER A 148 -12.48 -1.63 5.11
C SER A 148 -11.82 -2.95 4.73
N GLU A 149 -11.17 -3.04 3.56
CA GLU A 149 -10.52 -4.27 3.10
C GLU A 149 -9.31 -4.65 3.96
N ARG A 150 -8.56 -3.66 4.46
CA ARG A 150 -7.47 -3.91 5.40
C ARG A 150 -7.98 -4.41 6.76
N GLN A 151 -9.09 -3.87 7.23
CA GLN A 151 -9.74 -4.36 8.46
C GLN A 151 -10.28 -5.78 8.27
N ASN A 152 -10.99 -6.04 7.18
CA ASN A 152 -11.54 -7.36 6.87
C ASN A 152 -10.44 -8.43 6.77
N ALA A 153 -9.31 -8.11 6.13
CA ALA A 153 -8.19 -9.04 6.01
C ALA A 153 -7.59 -9.40 7.38
N LEU A 154 -7.53 -8.43 8.32
CA LEU A 154 -7.10 -8.72 9.69
C LEU A 154 -8.05 -9.70 10.40
N GLU A 155 -9.35 -9.54 10.23
CA GLU A 155 -10.38 -10.38 10.86
C GLU A 155 -10.42 -11.77 10.24
N GLN A 156 -10.21 -11.87 8.92
CA GLN A 156 -10.28 -13.12 8.15
C GLN A 156 -9.09 -14.05 8.37
N LYS A 157 -7.95 -13.53 8.80
CA LYS A 157 -6.66 -14.21 9.09
C LYS A 157 -6.08 -15.07 7.94
N THR A 158 -6.90 -15.75 7.15
CA THR A 158 -6.46 -16.61 6.02
C THR A 158 -7.48 -16.60 4.90
N PHE A 159 -7.05 -16.77 3.67
CA PHE A 159 -7.91 -16.87 2.50
C PHE A 159 -8.20 -18.34 2.15
N ALA A 160 -9.46 -18.66 1.86
CA ALA A 160 -9.86 -20.03 1.52
C ALA A 160 -9.34 -20.43 0.14
N THR A 161 -9.44 -19.52 -0.82
CA THR A 161 -9.04 -19.78 -2.21
C THR A 161 -8.12 -18.69 -2.76
N SER A 162 -7.37 -19.06 -3.80
CA SER A 162 -6.60 -18.08 -4.56
C SER A 162 -7.48 -17.02 -5.25
N ALA A 163 -8.73 -17.33 -5.59
CA ALA A 163 -9.70 -16.37 -6.10
C ALA A 163 -10.09 -15.33 -5.04
N ASP A 164 -10.13 -15.69 -3.75
CA ASP A 164 -10.37 -14.74 -2.66
C ASP A 164 -9.24 -13.72 -2.54
N VAL A 165 -7.98 -14.17 -2.73
CA VAL A 165 -6.82 -13.26 -2.75
C VAL A 165 -6.85 -12.36 -3.99
N GLU A 166 -7.24 -12.87 -5.16
CA GLU A 166 -7.44 -12.05 -6.34
C GLU A 166 -8.50 -10.96 -6.08
N SER A 167 -9.66 -11.35 -5.56
CA SER A 167 -10.71 -10.41 -5.15
C SER A 167 -10.22 -9.38 -4.13
N TYR A 168 -9.42 -9.80 -3.15
CA TYR A 168 -8.80 -8.89 -2.19
C TYR A 168 -7.83 -7.92 -2.89
N GLY A 169 -7.01 -8.41 -3.81
CA GLY A 169 -6.11 -7.58 -4.61
C GLY A 169 -6.83 -6.49 -5.39
N GLU A 170 -7.95 -6.83 -6.04
CA GLU A 170 -8.80 -5.87 -6.74
C GLU A 170 -9.44 -4.84 -5.80
N ARG A 171 -9.80 -5.24 -4.57
CA ARG A 171 -10.48 -4.34 -3.63
C ARG A 171 -9.52 -3.52 -2.77
N ALA A 172 -8.37 -4.09 -2.34
CA ALA A 172 -7.45 -3.43 -1.43
C ALA A 172 -6.28 -2.74 -2.15
N TYR A 173 -5.58 -3.47 -3.03
CA TYR A 173 -4.39 -2.92 -3.68
C TYR A 173 -4.71 -2.01 -4.86
N ALA A 174 -5.74 -2.31 -5.65
CA ALA A 174 -6.18 -1.41 -6.72
C ALA A 174 -6.67 -0.06 -6.17
N CYS A 175 -7.17 -0.02 -4.92
CA CYS A 175 -7.49 1.24 -4.22
C CYS A 175 -6.29 2.17 -3.98
N LEU A 176 -5.06 1.74 -4.31
CA LEU A 176 -3.86 2.58 -4.31
C LEU A 176 -3.54 3.11 -5.72
N VAL A 177 -4.03 2.43 -6.76
CA VAL A 177 -3.81 2.82 -8.16
C VAL A 177 -4.92 3.73 -8.67
N HIS A 178 -6.19 3.45 -8.34
CA HIS A 178 -7.33 4.28 -8.76
C HIS A 178 -7.23 5.75 -8.31
N PRO A 179 -6.93 6.09 -7.04
CA PRO A 179 -6.74 7.49 -6.66
C PRO A 179 -5.58 8.16 -7.39
N HIS A 180 -4.56 7.40 -7.77
CA HIS A 180 -3.46 7.92 -8.57
C HIS A 180 -3.94 8.25 -10.00
N LEU A 181 -4.79 7.40 -10.63
CA LEU A 181 -5.45 7.70 -11.90
C LEU A 181 -6.33 8.95 -11.79
N GLU A 182 -7.15 9.06 -10.74
CA GLU A 182 -7.97 10.24 -10.49
C GLU A 182 -7.12 11.52 -10.31
N ALA A 183 -5.97 11.44 -9.61
CA ALA A 183 -5.05 12.56 -9.47
C ALA A 183 -4.44 13.00 -10.82
N LEU A 184 -4.30 12.08 -11.77
CA LEU A 184 -3.87 12.35 -13.15
C LEU A 184 -5.02 12.83 -14.05
N GLY A 185 -6.25 12.94 -13.52
CA GLY A 185 -7.43 13.31 -14.29
C GLY A 185 -7.95 12.19 -15.21
N VAL A 186 -7.53 10.95 -14.99
CA VAL A 186 -7.92 9.80 -15.80
C VAL A 186 -9.17 9.15 -15.22
N ARG A 187 -10.20 9.01 -16.05
CA ARG A 187 -11.44 8.28 -15.80
C ARG A 187 -11.74 7.45 -17.04
N ASP A 188 -11.16 6.28 -17.10
CA ASP A 188 -11.18 5.40 -18.26
C ASP A 188 -11.31 3.95 -17.84
N MET A 189 -12.19 3.20 -18.51
CA MET A 189 -12.51 1.82 -18.17
C MET A 189 -11.31 0.87 -18.36
N HIS A 190 -10.48 1.09 -19.37
CA HIS A 190 -9.31 0.26 -19.62
C HIS A 190 -8.23 0.50 -18.57
N ALA A 191 -8.00 1.78 -18.20
CA ALA A 191 -7.11 2.15 -17.12
C ALA A 191 -7.59 1.59 -15.76
N ASP A 192 -8.91 1.59 -15.50
CA ASP A 192 -9.49 1.00 -14.29
C ASP A 192 -9.32 -0.53 -14.25
N ASN A 193 -9.52 -1.23 -15.37
CA ASN A 193 -9.29 -2.67 -15.46
C ASN A 193 -7.79 -3.01 -15.32
N ALA A 194 -6.91 -2.18 -15.90
CA ALA A 194 -5.47 -2.29 -15.68
C ALA A 194 -5.11 -2.14 -14.19
N ALA A 195 -5.68 -1.14 -13.51
CA ALA A 195 -5.45 -0.92 -12.09
C ALA A 195 -5.89 -2.12 -11.22
N ARG A 196 -7.04 -2.74 -11.54
CA ARG A 196 -7.52 -3.96 -10.86
C ARG A 196 -6.55 -5.12 -11.01
N ALA A 197 -6.13 -5.41 -12.24
CA ALA A 197 -5.21 -6.51 -12.52
C ALA A 197 -3.82 -6.28 -11.91
N ILE A 198 -3.31 -5.04 -11.90
CA ILE A 198 -2.11 -4.64 -11.16
C ILE A 198 -2.30 -4.87 -9.66
N GLY A 199 -3.47 -4.52 -9.12
CA GLY A 199 -3.81 -4.75 -7.71
C GLY A 199 -3.75 -6.23 -7.32
N VAL A 200 -4.24 -7.13 -8.17
CA VAL A 200 -4.13 -8.59 -7.98
C VAL A 200 -2.67 -9.01 -7.91
N ALA A 201 -1.86 -8.61 -8.89
CA ALA A 201 -0.44 -8.98 -8.92
C ALA A 201 0.33 -8.41 -7.71
N MET A 202 0.00 -7.19 -7.26
CA MET A 202 0.56 -6.61 -6.04
C MET A 202 0.19 -7.42 -4.79
N ALA A 203 -1.04 -7.93 -4.70
CA ALA A 203 -1.46 -8.78 -3.60
C ALA A 203 -0.65 -10.10 -3.61
N VAL A 204 -0.61 -10.80 -4.73
CA VAL A 204 0.17 -12.05 -4.89
C VAL A 204 1.62 -11.83 -4.47
N MET A 205 2.27 -10.78 -5.00
CA MET A 205 3.64 -10.45 -4.61
C MET A 205 3.78 -10.21 -3.10
N ALA A 206 2.86 -9.46 -2.50
CA ALA A 206 2.92 -9.12 -1.09
C ALA A 206 2.78 -10.36 -0.20
N PHE A 207 1.86 -11.27 -0.54
CA PHE A 207 1.64 -12.52 0.20
C PHE A 207 2.86 -13.44 0.14
N ILE A 208 3.44 -13.66 -1.05
CA ILE A 208 4.66 -14.49 -1.18
C ILE A 208 5.83 -13.83 -0.46
N ARG A 209 5.98 -12.51 -0.56
CA ARG A 209 7.09 -11.76 0.07
C ARG A 209 7.05 -11.81 1.60
N SER A 210 5.86 -11.85 2.20
CA SER A 210 5.68 -11.92 3.65
C SER A 210 5.83 -13.33 4.21
N LEU A 211 5.77 -14.36 3.36
CA LEU A 211 5.70 -15.76 3.75
C LEU A 211 6.82 -16.20 4.71
N PRO A 212 8.12 -15.89 4.49
CA PRO A 212 9.18 -16.29 5.41
C PRO A 212 9.00 -15.73 6.82
N LEU A 213 8.55 -14.47 6.92
CA LEU A 213 8.30 -13.83 8.21
C LEU A 213 7.09 -14.43 8.92
N LEU A 214 6.02 -14.71 8.18
CA LEU A 214 4.78 -15.23 8.71
C LEU A 214 4.95 -16.68 9.18
N LEU A 215 5.64 -17.52 8.42
CA LEU A 215 5.96 -18.90 8.82
C LEU A 215 6.75 -18.93 10.12
N ALA A 216 7.75 -18.05 10.28
CA ALA A 216 8.49 -17.92 11.54
C ALA A 216 7.64 -17.44 12.73
N GLN A 217 6.42 -16.94 12.48
CA GLN A 217 5.43 -16.53 13.48
C GLN A 217 4.29 -17.56 13.66
N GLY A 218 4.42 -18.75 13.07
CA GLY A 218 3.37 -19.79 13.08
C GLY A 218 2.14 -19.41 12.27
N ARG A 219 2.30 -18.60 11.20
CA ARG A 219 1.22 -18.14 10.32
C ARG A 219 1.56 -18.40 8.85
N CYS A 220 0.52 -18.67 8.06
CA CYS A 220 0.65 -18.79 6.62
C CYS A 220 -0.51 -18.06 5.94
N ASP A 221 -0.18 -17.11 5.07
CA ASP A 221 -1.17 -16.35 4.31
C ASP A 221 -1.33 -16.88 2.87
N LEU A 222 -0.68 -18.01 2.51
CA LEU A 222 -1.00 -18.69 1.25
C LEU A 222 -2.45 -19.18 1.25
N PRO A 223 -3.15 -19.10 0.09
CA PRO A 223 -4.49 -19.64 -0.05
C PRO A 223 -4.56 -21.12 0.32
N ARG A 224 -5.58 -21.49 1.09
CA ARG A 224 -5.72 -22.88 1.58
C ARG A 224 -5.91 -23.91 0.45
N ASP A 225 -6.51 -23.51 -0.66
CA ASP A 225 -6.66 -24.36 -1.86
C ASP A 225 -5.30 -24.75 -2.44
N LEU A 226 -4.31 -23.84 -2.46
CA LEU A 226 -2.96 -24.14 -2.93
C LEU A 226 -2.19 -24.97 -1.92
N VAL A 227 -2.30 -24.67 -0.63
CA VAL A 227 -1.70 -25.48 0.44
C VAL A 227 -2.19 -26.92 0.37
N ALA A 228 -3.50 -27.13 0.21
CA ALA A 228 -4.11 -28.45 0.09
C ALA A 228 -3.74 -29.15 -1.23
N LYS A 229 -3.76 -28.44 -2.36
CA LYS A 229 -3.41 -28.96 -3.69
C LYS A 229 -2.01 -29.55 -3.72
N HIS A 230 -1.05 -28.85 -3.15
CA HIS A 230 0.36 -29.23 -3.14
C HIS A 230 0.76 -30.02 -1.89
N LYS A 231 -0.18 -30.29 -0.97
CA LYS A 231 0.04 -31.03 0.29
C LYS A 231 1.16 -30.42 1.13
N VAL A 232 1.21 -29.09 1.22
CA VAL A 232 2.20 -28.38 2.03
C VAL A 232 1.97 -28.68 3.51
N ASP A 233 2.99 -29.22 4.17
CA ASP A 233 2.98 -29.47 5.62
C ASP A 233 3.28 -28.17 6.37
N LEU A 234 2.22 -27.52 6.86
CA LEU A 234 2.35 -26.26 7.59
C LEU A 234 2.91 -26.45 8.99
N GLU A 235 2.67 -27.60 9.64
CA GLU A 235 3.18 -27.85 10.99
C GLU A 235 4.70 -27.93 10.96
N ASP A 236 5.25 -28.72 10.04
CA ASP A 236 6.71 -28.79 9.83
C ASP A 236 7.31 -27.43 9.42
N LEU A 237 6.62 -26.65 8.58
CA LEU A 237 7.09 -25.34 8.16
C LEU A 237 7.03 -24.27 9.26
N PHE A 238 6.17 -24.41 10.26
CA PHE A 238 6.13 -23.50 11.41
C PHE A 238 7.30 -23.78 12.36
N ASP A 239 7.67 -25.06 12.53
CA ASP A 239 8.80 -25.45 13.37
C ASP A 239 10.14 -25.20 12.66
N HIS A 240 10.18 -25.45 11.35
CA HIS A 240 11.40 -25.38 10.53
C HIS A 240 11.15 -24.61 9.22
N PRO A 241 11.06 -23.28 9.25
CA PRO A 241 10.83 -22.47 8.04
C PRO A 241 11.92 -22.68 6.99
N ARG A 242 11.60 -23.37 5.91
CA ARG A 242 12.50 -23.67 4.79
C ARG A 242 11.73 -23.90 3.49
N LEU A 243 12.44 -23.91 2.37
CA LEU A 243 11.87 -24.34 1.11
C LEU A 243 11.70 -25.86 1.11
N THR A 244 10.49 -26.32 0.78
CA THR A 244 10.19 -27.72 0.44
C THR A 244 9.67 -27.76 -1.01
N PRO A 245 9.75 -28.91 -1.71
CA PRO A 245 9.21 -29.03 -3.06
C PRO A 245 7.74 -28.65 -3.16
N GLU A 246 6.93 -29.05 -2.17
CA GLU A 246 5.50 -28.78 -2.09
C GLU A 246 5.21 -27.28 -1.94
N LEU A 247 6.00 -26.60 -1.10
CA LEU A 247 5.92 -25.15 -0.92
C LEU A 247 6.35 -24.42 -2.20
N GLN A 248 7.40 -24.89 -2.85
CA GLN A 248 7.90 -24.33 -4.11
C GLN A 248 6.84 -24.38 -5.20
N ASP A 249 6.20 -25.53 -5.36
CA ASP A 249 5.12 -25.72 -6.34
C ASP A 249 3.91 -24.83 -6.02
N ALA A 250 3.54 -24.69 -4.74
CA ALA A 250 2.46 -23.79 -4.32
C ALA A 250 2.79 -22.32 -4.62
N VAL A 251 4.03 -21.89 -4.35
CA VAL A 251 4.52 -20.53 -4.66
C VAL A 251 4.57 -20.30 -6.16
N TYR A 252 5.01 -21.28 -6.96
CA TYR A 252 5.01 -21.21 -8.42
C TYR A 252 3.60 -20.99 -8.97
N ASP A 253 2.65 -21.83 -8.57
CA ASP A 253 1.26 -21.72 -9.03
C ASP A 253 0.66 -20.36 -8.67
N PHE A 254 0.95 -19.88 -7.45
CA PHE A 254 0.43 -18.59 -6.99
C PHE A 254 1.08 -17.42 -7.71
N ALA A 255 2.40 -17.44 -7.90
CA ALA A 255 3.14 -16.41 -8.63
C ALA A 255 2.70 -16.31 -10.10
N THR A 256 2.46 -17.47 -10.75
CA THR A 256 1.98 -17.54 -12.13
C THR A 256 0.65 -16.82 -12.31
N LYS A 257 -0.28 -16.90 -11.34
CA LYS A 257 -1.54 -16.13 -11.40
C LYS A 257 -1.29 -14.63 -11.44
N GLY A 258 -0.41 -14.13 -10.56
CA GLY A 258 -0.05 -12.71 -10.53
C GLY A 258 0.62 -12.25 -11.84
N TYR A 259 1.54 -13.05 -12.36
CA TYR A 259 2.25 -12.76 -13.61
C TYR A 259 1.29 -12.72 -14.81
N THR A 260 0.39 -13.71 -14.94
CA THR A 260 -0.64 -13.76 -15.99
C THR A 260 -1.53 -12.50 -15.98
N ARG A 261 -1.89 -12.00 -14.79
CA ARG A 261 -2.65 -10.75 -14.68
C ARG A 261 -1.86 -9.55 -15.23
N LEU A 262 -0.55 -9.46 -14.96
CA LEU A 262 0.31 -8.38 -15.48
C LEU A 262 0.47 -8.45 -17.00
N CYS A 263 0.63 -9.64 -17.57
CA CYS A 263 0.67 -9.83 -19.01
C CYS A 263 -0.62 -9.36 -19.68
N GLY A 264 -1.79 -9.76 -19.13
CA GLY A 264 -3.08 -9.29 -19.62
C GLY A 264 -3.25 -7.77 -19.57
N VAL A 265 -2.70 -7.11 -18.54
CA VAL A 265 -2.71 -5.64 -18.47
C VAL A 265 -1.96 -5.04 -19.64
N ALA A 266 -0.76 -5.49 -19.89
CA ALA A 266 0.11 -4.88 -20.85
C ALA A 266 -0.32 -5.17 -22.30
N GLU A 267 -0.94 -6.34 -22.56
CA GLU A 267 -1.40 -6.74 -23.90
C GLU A 267 -2.78 -6.21 -24.24
N ILE A 268 -3.68 -6.13 -23.25
CA ILE A 268 -5.10 -5.83 -23.50
C ILE A 268 -5.45 -4.38 -23.08
N TYR A 269 -5.12 -4.01 -21.84
CA TYR A 269 -5.64 -2.77 -21.27
C TYR A 269 -4.74 -1.57 -21.54
N LEU A 270 -3.41 -1.75 -21.46
CA LEU A 270 -2.46 -0.65 -21.64
C LEU A 270 -2.54 0.00 -23.03
N PRO A 271 -2.63 -0.76 -24.15
CA PRO A 271 -2.75 -0.16 -25.49
C PRO A 271 -4.04 0.66 -25.68
N SER A 272 -5.10 0.31 -24.94
CA SER A 272 -6.41 0.97 -25.01
C SER A 272 -6.57 2.08 -23.96
N SER A 273 -5.65 2.19 -23.00
CA SER A 273 -5.67 3.21 -21.96
C SER A 273 -5.10 4.53 -22.49
N PRO A 274 -5.58 5.69 -22.01
CA PRO A 274 -4.98 6.98 -22.36
C PRO A 274 -3.52 7.04 -21.85
N SER A 275 -2.63 7.65 -22.62
CA SER A 275 -1.20 7.78 -22.26
C SER A 275 -0.98 8.51 -20.93
N THR A 276 -1.91 9.37 -20.52
CA THR A 276 -1.92 10.06 -19.24
C THR A 276 -2.08 9.11 -18.04
N ALA A 277 -2.57 7.87 -18.24
CA ALA A 277 -2.69 6.84 -17.21
C ALA A 277 -1.35 6.20 -16.87
N LEU A 278 -0.38 6.24 -17.79
CA LEU A 278 0.88 5.51 -17.67
C LEU A 278 1.58 5.70 -16.32
N PRO A 279 1.74 6.93 -15.77
CA PRO A 279 2.43 7.10 -14.48
C PRO A 279 1.83 6.30 -13.33
N ALA A 280 0.50 6.12 -13.29
CA ALA A 280 -0.17 5.29 -12.29
C ALA A 280 0.02 3.80 -12.57
N LEU A 281 -0.04 3.40 -13.84
CA LEU A 281 0.09 2.01 -14.27
C LEU A 281 1.54 1.50 -14.18
N LEU A 282 2.54 2.38 -14.08
CA LEU A 282 3.93 2.01 -13.80
C LEU A 282 4.10 1.27 -12.45
N ALA A 283 3.07 1.25 -11.59
CA ALA A 283 3.03 0.39 -10.41
C ALA A 283 3.18 -1.12 -10.74
N ALA A 284 2.94 -1.53 -11.97
CA ALA A 284 3.20 -2.89 -12.47
C ALA A 284 4.70 -3.23 -12.52
N VAL A 285 5.56 -2.24 -12.79
CA VAL A 285 7.01 -2.46 -13.03
C VAL A 285 7.74 -3.10 -11.84
N PRO A 286 7.64 -2.59 -10.61
CA PRO A 286 8.29 -3.21 -9.47
C PRO A 286 7.72 -4.60 -9.16
N VAL A 287 6.43 -4.84 -9.42
CA VAL A 287 5.80 -6.14 -9.22
C VAL A 287 6.37 -7.16 -10.20
N GLN A 288 6.45 -6.80 -11.48
CA GLN A 288 7.05 -7.65 -12.50
C GLN A 288 8.52 -7.96 -12.20
N GLU A 289 9.32 -6.94 -11.86
CA GLU A 289 10.73 -7.13 -11.49
C GLU A 289 10.89 -8.08 -10.30
N TRP A 290 10.00 -7.99 -9.32
CA TRP A 290 10.04 -8.87 -8.15
C TRP A 290 9.66 -10.30 -8.52
N LEU A 291 8.61 -10.52 -9.31
CA LEU A 291 8.18 -11.85 -9.78
C LEU A 291 9.26 -12.52 -10.64
N GLU A 292 9.93 -11.79 -11.54
CA GLU A 292 11.06 -12.29 -12.31
C GLU A 292 12.29 -12.63 -11.44
N ARG A 293 12.46 -11.95 -10.30
CA ARG A 293 13.50 -12.31 -9.32
C ARG A 293 13.12 -13.58 -8.56
N LEU A 294 11.85 -13.76 -8.24
CA LEU A 294 11.33 -14.98 -7.64
C LEU A 294 11.52 -16.17 -8.58
N GLU A 295 11.24 -16.01 -9.87
CA GLU A 295 11.51 -17.03 -10.89
C GLU A 295 13.01 -17.41 -10.94
N ARG A 296 13.91 -16.41 -10.97
CA ARG A 296 15.36 -16.64 -10.93
C ARG A 296 15.85 -17.28 -9.64
N ALA A 297 15.15 -17.07 -8.54
CA ALA A 297 15.35 -17.75 -7.26
C ALA A 297 14.66 -19.14 -7.22
N ASN A 298 14.20 -19.63 -8.36
CA ASN A 298 13.49 -20.91 -8.46
C ASN A 298 12.29 -21.00 -7.51
N PHE A 299 11.53 -19.92 -7.41
CA PHE A 299 10.35 -19.76 -6.55
C PHE A 299 10.61 -19.99 -5.06
N ASP A 300 11.85 -19.78 -4.61
CA ASP A 300 12.22 -19.82 -3.20
C ASP A 300 11.91 -18.47 -2.51
N PRO A 301 10.86 -18.37 -1.66
CA PRO A 301 10.53 -17.13 -0.98
C PRO A 301 11.55 -16.75 0.10
N PHE A 302 12.41 -17.68 0.52
CA PHE A 302 13.46 -17.45 1.53
C PHE A 302 14.74 -16.88 0.93
N ASP A 303 14.88 -16.84 -0.40
CA ASP A 303 16.10 -16.33 -1.03
C ASP A 303 16.34 -14.86 -0.65
N LYS A 304 17.55 -14.60 -0.15
CA LYS A 304 18.00 -13.27 0.31
C LYS A 304 17.95 -12.20 -0.80
N ILE A 305 17.97 -12.61 -2.06
CA ILE A 305 17.87 -11.68 -3.20
C ILE A 305 16.53 -10.96 -3.21
N LEU A 306 15.45 -11.62 -2.76
CA LEU A 306 14.09 -11.06 -2.73
C LEU A 306 13.92 -9.99 -1.64
N GLN A 307 14.75 -10.04 -0.60
CA GLN A 307 14.73 -9.09 0.52
C GLN A 307 15.49 -7.80 0.21
N ARG A 308 16.33 -7.80 -0.83
CA ARG A 308 17.15 -6.64 -1.21
C ARG A 308 16.38 -5.71 -2.14
N ARG A 309 16.61 -4.41 -2.00
CA ARG A 309 16.13 -3.41 -2.96
C ARG A 309 16.79 -3.64 -4.32
N SER A 310 15.99 -3.67 -5.40
CA SER A 310 16.52 -3.80 -6.75
C SER A 310 16.79 -2.44 -7.38
N LEU A 311 18.02 -2.19 -7.76
CA LEU A 311 18.40 -0.99 -8.55
C LEU A 311 17.82 -1.03 -9.97
N ARG A 312 17.49 -2.23 -10.45
CA ARG A 312 16.89 -2.43 -11.80
C ARG A 312 15.51 -1.78 -11.90
N VAL A 313 14.75 -1.68 -10.78
CA VAL A 313 13.43 -1.06 -10.78
C VAL A 313 13.48 0.36 -11.34
N LEU A 314 14.43 1.18 -10.91
CA LEU A 314 14.55 2.57 -11.38
C LEU A 314 14.83 2.64 -12.89
N TRP A 315 15.74 1.82 -13.38
CA TRP A 315 16.05 1.77 -14.81
C TRP A 315 14.86 1.26 -15.64
N ARG A 316 14.16 0.22 -15.15
CA ARG A 316 12.96 -0.31 -15.80
C ARG A 316 11.81 0.70 -15.82
N LEU A 317 11.60 1.45 -14.74
CA LEU A 317 10.63 2.54 -14.68
C LEU A 317 10.97 3.63 -15.72
N TRP A 318 12.25 4.02 -15.80
CA TRP A 318 12.69 4.97 -16.81
C TRP A 318 12.45 4.46 -18.24
N ALA A 319 12.83 3.22 -18.52
CA ALA A 319 12.63 2.61 -19.84
C ALA A 319 11.13 2.49 -20.18
N ALA A 320 10.29 2.05 -19.23
CA ALA A 320 8.85 1.94 -19.41
C ALA A 320 8.18 3.29 -19.63
N SER A 321 8.59 4.33 -18.89
CA SER A 321 8.06 5.68 -19.07
C SER A 321 8.39 6.28 -20.45
N ARG A 322 9.51 5.87 -21.07
CA ARG A 322 9.90 6.31 -22.41
C ARG A 322 9.25 5.51 -23.53
N ARG A 323 9.02 4.22 -23.31
CA ARG A 323 8.43 3.33 -24.31
C ARG A 323 6.90 3.33 -24.32
N GLY A 324 6.27 3.84 -23.26
CA GLY A 324 4.83 3.73 -23.05
C GLY A 324 4.36 2.34 -22.62
N THR A 325 5.27 1.41 -22.37
CA THR A 325 4.98 0.04 -21.93
C THR A 325 6.11 -0.53 -21.08
N TRP A 326 5.79 -1.44 -20.16
CA TRP A 326 6.78 -2.17 -19.34
C TRP A 326 7.06 -3.58 -19.86
N LEU A 327 6.21 -4.14 -20.72
CA LEU A 327 6.51 -5.45 -21.32
C LEU A 327 7.74 -5.31 -22.21
N GLN A 328 8.78 -6.06 -21.87
CA GLN A 328 9.73 -6.49 -22.88
C GLN A 328 9.04 -7.64 -23.62
N LYS A 329 8.96 -7.56 -24.95
CA LYS A 329 8.60 -8.74 -25.74
C LYS A 329 9.55 -9.84 -25.28
N SER A 330 9.01 -10.79 -24.52
CA SER A 330 9.76 -11.97 -24.12
C SER A 330 10.12 -12.72 -25.40
N ASN A 331 11.39 -12.98 -25.63
CA ASN A 331 11.86 -13.86 -26.71
C ASN A 331 11.60 -15.33 -26.34
N TYR A 332 10.50 -15.61 -25.67
CA TYR A 332 10.06 -16.98 -25.45
C TYR A 332 9.20 -17.40 -26.66
N HIS A 333 9.88 -18.01 -27.63
CA HIS A 333 9.30 -18.94 -28.59
C HIS A 333 9.52 -20.35 -28.10
#